data_45602ee6bc680836960e7cece3fdf646
#
_entry.id   45602ee6bc680836960e7cece3fdf646
#
_cell.length_a   1.000
_cell.length_b   1.000
_cell.length_c   1.000
_cell.angle_alpha   90.00
_cell.angle_beta   90.00
_cell.angle_gamma   90.00
#
_symmetry.space_group_name_H-M   'P 1'
#
loop_
_entity.id
_entity.type
_entity.pdbx_description
1 polymer ?
#
loop_
_entity_poly.entity_id
_entity_poly.type
_entity_poly.pdbx_seq_one_letter_code
_entity_poly.pdbx_strand_id
1 'polypeptide(L)'
;MTKWILGLLSAMMLCAATPDAKTEKEVLGALDAYKHALVARDAAALSKVLSDDLTYTHSSNKHEDKAAVLESLKGTTHVEAIDFKDIRTRLYGNVAVVTADADFRNNVEGTVALLHLHVIHVFVKSPHGWQMVARQTTRYPEPAAAAKK
;
A
#
# COMPACT_ATOMS: atom_id res chain seq x y z
N MET A 1 57.35 -28.83 -6.31
CA MET A 1 56.84 -27.51 -6.77
C MET A 1 55.37 -27.49 -6.53
N THR A 2 54.91 -26.91 -5.38
CA THR A 2 53.53 -26.93 -4.95
C THR A 2 52.95 -25.53 -5.16
N LYS A 3 52.05 -25.38 -6.14
CA LYS A 3 51.38 -24.12 -6.46
C LYS A 3 50.14 -23.97 -5.54
N TRP A 4 50.18 -23.00 -4.65
CA TRP A 4 49.04 -22.56 -3.84
C TRP A 4 48.15 -21.64 -4.69
N ILE A 5 46.90 -22.03 -4.98
CA ILE A 5 45.90 -21.19 -5.60
C ILE A 5 45.14 -20.53 -4.47
N LEU A 6 45.41 -19.22 -4.24
CA LEU A 6 44.60 -18.38 -3.38
C LEU A 6 43.27 -18.09 -4.10
N GLY A 7 42.19 -18.68 -3.62
CA GLY A 7 40.84 -18.33 -4.03
C GLY A 7 40.42 -17.00 -3.36
N LEU A 8 40.24 -15.94 -4.18
CA LEU A 8 39.64 -14.68 -3.75
C LEU A 8 38.14 -14.92 -3.53
N LEU A 9 37.70 -15.01 -2.26
CA LEU A 9 36.29 -14.93 -1.92
C LEU A 9 35.88 -13.46 -2.00
N SER A 10 35.24 -13.07 -3.10
CA SER A 10 34.60 -11.75 -3.23
C SER A 10 33.32 -11.73 -2.41
N ALA A 11 33.38 -11.19 -1.19
CA ALA A 11 32.20 -10.92 -0.40
C ALA A 11 31.44 -9.76 -1.07
N MET A 12 30.34 -10.08 -1.77
CA MET A 12 29.37 -9.09 -2.20
C MET A 12 28.68 -8.54 -0.94
N MET A 13 29.16 -7.41 -0.44
CA MET A 13 28.41 -6.60 0.51
C MET A 13 27.14 -6.12 -0.20
N LEU A 14 26.00 -6.71 0.17
CA LEU A 14 24.69 -6.14 -0.13
C LEU A 14 24.58 -4.84 0.63
N CYS A 15 24.97 -3.74 0.00
CA CYS A 15 24.78 -2.40 0.54
C CYS A 15 23.26 -2.17 0.52
N ALA A 16 22.60 -2.27 1.67
CA ALA A 16 21.24 -1.77 1.86
C ALA A 16 21.31 -0.25 1.61
N ALA A 17 20.98 0.17 0.40
CA ALA A 17 20.92 1.58 0.05
C ALA A 17 19.93 2.26 1.03
N THR A 18 20.39 3.27 1.74
CA THR A 18 19.50 4.20 2.44
C THR A 18 18.50 4.71 1.40
N PRO A 19 17.19 4.73 1.73
CA PRO A 19 16.19 5.22 0.80
C PRO A 19 16.61 6.59 0.29
N ASP A 20 16.69 6.77 -1.04
CA ASP A 20 16.86 8.08 -1.62
C ASP A 20 15.64 8.91 -1.22
N ALA A 21 15.82 9.94 -0.41
CA ALA A 21 14.76 10.79 0.14
C ALA A 21 13.84 11.37 -0.95
N LYS A 22 14.37 11.56 -2.15
CA LYS A 22 13.58 11.98 -3.32
C LYS A 22 12.63 10.88 -3.75
N THR A 23 13.12 9.66 -3.89
CA THR A 23 12.33 8.50 -4.30
C THR A 23 11.26 8.16 -3.27
N GLU A 24 11.59 8.22 -1.99
CA GLU A 24 10.62 8.04 -0.91
C GLU A 24 9.49 9.08 -0.97
N LYS A 25 9.84 10.35 -1.19
CA LYS A 25 8.85 11.43 -1.35
C LYS A 25 7.93 11.19 -2.56
N GLU A 26 8.47 10.69 -3.68
CA GLU A 26 7.67 10.34 -4.87
C GLU A 26 6.67 9.22 -4.54
N VAL A 27 7.10 8.17 -3.83
CA VAL A 27 6.23 7.05 -3.40
C VAL A 27 5.14 7.52 -2.45
N LEU A 28 5.50 8.33 -1.46
CA LEU A 28 4.53 8.89 -0.51
C LEU A 28 3.54 9.83 -1.22
N GLY A 29 3.99 10.55 -2.26
CA GLY A 29 3.11 11.33 -3.13
C GLY A 29 2.10 10.47 -3.88
N ALA A 30 2.49 9.26 -4.34
CA ALA A 30 1.58 8.32 -4.96
C ALA A 30 0.57 7.73 -3.95
N LEU A 31 1.00 7.45 -2.71
CA LEU A 31 0.11 7.02 -1.63
C LEU A 31 -0.93 8.09 -1.29
N ASP A 32 -0.51 9.35 -1.25
CA ASP A 32 -1.38 10.48 -0.97
C ASP A 32 -2.38 10.73 -2.12
N ALA A 33 -1.93 10.63 -3.38
CA ALA A 33 -2.79 10.69 -4.55
C ALA A 33 -3.85 9.57 -4.55
N TYR A 34 -3.46 8.34 -4.18
CA TYR A 34 -4.40 7.24 -3.98
C TYR A 34 -5.46 7.58 -2.93
N LYS A 35 -5.04 8.05 -1.74
CA LYS A 35 -5.94 8.44 -0.65
C LYS A 35 -6.95 9.49 -1.11
N HIS A 36 -6.48 10.57 -1.70
CA HIS A 36 -7.34 11.67 -2.15
C HIS A 36 -8.31 11.23 -3.24
N ALA A 37 -7.84 10.47 -4.23
CA ALA A 37 -8.70 9.99 -5.31
C ALA A 37 -9.80 9.03 -4.80
N LEU A 38 -9.46 8.16 -3.85
CA LEU A 38 -10.42 7.23 -3.26
C LEU A 38 -11.51 7.96 -2.45
N VAL A 39 -11.11 8.91 -1.59
CA VAL A 39 -12.03 9.71 -0.77
C VAL A 39 -12.91 10.61 -1.63
N ALA A 40 -12.33 11.25 -2.66
CA ALA A 40 -13.06 12.08 -3.61
C ALA A 40 -13.93 11.28 -4.60
N ARG A 41 -13.81 9.95 -4.61
CA ARG A 41 -14.44 9.05 -5.59
C ARG A 41 -14.08 9.43 -7.03
N ASP A 42 -12.86 9.95 -7.24
CA ASP A 42 -12.36 10.36 -8.56
C ASP A 42 -11.74 9.15 -9.27
N ALA A 43 -12.55 8.49 -10.11
CA ALA A 43 -12.12 7.32 -10.87
C ALA A 43 -10.97 7.64 -11.84
N ALA A 44 -10.93 8.86 -12.42
CA ALA A 44 -9.89 9.24 -13.37
C ALA A 44 -8.54 9.44 -12.66
N ALA A 45 -8.53 10.10 -11.51
CA ALA A 45 -7.34 10.25 -10.69
C ALA A 45 -6.88 8.89 -10.12
N LEU A 46 -7.81 8.09 -9.59
CA LEU A 46 -7.49 6.77 -9.03
C LEU A 46 -6.91 5.83 -10.09
N SER A 47 -7.44 5.84 -11.31
CA SER A 47 -6.95 5.02 -12.42
C SER A 47 -5.49 5.29 -12.78
N LYS A 48 -4.98 6.51 -12.56
CA LYS A 48 -3.57 6.86 -12.83
C LYS A 48 -2.61 6.26 -11.80
N VAL A 49 -3.07 6.10 -10.56
CA VAL A 49 -2.26 5.58 -9.45
C VAL A 49 -2.30 4.05 -9.39
N LEU A 50 -3.39 3.42 -9.86
CA LEU A 50 -3.53 1.98 -9.90
C LEU A 50 -2.93 1.40 -11.18
N SER A 51 -2.11 0.35 -11.05
CA SER A 51 -1.60 -0.41 -12.20
C SER A 51 -2.70 -1.27 -12.83
N ASP A 52 -2.56 -1.61 -14.11
CA ASP A 52 -3.52 -2.46 -14.81
C ASP A 52 -3.50 -3.92 -14.32
N ASP A 53 -2.37 -4.36 -13.74
CA ASP A 53 -2.20 -5.68 -13.12
C ASP A 53 -2.41 -5.67 -11.59
N LEU A 54 -3.18 -4.72 -11.07
CA LEU A 54 -3.46 -4.56 -9.66
C LEU A 54 -4.07 -5.80 -9.02
N THR A 55 -3.53 -6.18 -7.85
CA THR A 55 -4.18 -7.08 -6.89
C THR A 55 -4.59 -6.28 -5.64
N TYR A 56 -5.87 -6.17 -5.39
CA TYR A 56 -6.41 -5.39 -4.28
C TYR A 56 -7.22 -6.28 -3.33
N THR A 57 -6.65 -6.54 -2.14
CA THR A 57 -7.27 -7.42 -1.14
C THR A 57 -7.77 -6.61 0.05
N HIS A 58 -9.04 -6.78 0.35
CA HIS A 58 -9.71 -6.19 1.50
C HIS A 58 -9.51 -7.02 2.78
N SER A 59 -9.74 -6.41 3.93
CA SER A 59 -9.71 -7.10 5.23
C SER A 59 -10.82 -8.14 5.41
N SER A 60 -11.81 -8.14 4.52
CA SER A 60 -12.86 -9.17 4.40
C SER A 60 -12.47 -10.35 3.50
N ASN A 61 -11.24 -10.38 3.01
CA ASN A 61 -10.74 -11.33 2.00
C ASN A 61 -11.39 -11.18 0.62
N LYS A 62 -12.10 -10.09 0.35
CA LYS A 62 -12.54 -9.75 -1.01
C LYS A 62 -11.33 -9.34 -1.84
N HIS A 63 -11.22 -9.90 -3.05
CA HIS A 63 -10.19 -9.56 -4.02
C HIS A 63 -10.80 -8.78 -5.17
N GLU A 64 -10.11 -7.74 -5.60
CA GLU A 64 -10.52 -6.89 -6.71
C GLU A 64 -9.33 -6.58 -7.61
N ASP A 65 -9.58 -6.47 -8.90
CA ASP A 65 -8.70 -5.86 -9.87
C ASP A 65 -8.96 -4.35 -9.98
N LYS A 66 -8.19 -3.67 -10.83
CA LYS A 66 -8.36 -2.23 -11.06
C LYS A 66 -9.77 -1.86 -11.52
N ALA A 67 -10.35 -2.65 -12.44
CA ALA A 67 -11.66 -2.35 -12.99
C ALA A 67 -12.75 -2.43 -11.90
N ALA A 68 -12.70 -3.47 -11.07
CA ALA A 68 -13.63 -3.66 -9.96
C ALA A 68 -13.48 -2.55 -8.90
N VAL A 69 -12.24 -2.13 -8.57
CA VAL A 69 -12.01 -1.01 -7.63
C VAL A 69 -12.60 0.29 -8.19
N LEU A 70 -12.38 0.60 -9.46
CA LEU A 70 -12.94 1.82 -10.08
C LEU A 70 -14.47 1.78 -10.16
N GLU A 71 -15.06 0.61 -10.45
CA GLU A 71 -16.52 0.44 -10.48
C GLU A 71 -17.13 0.60 -9.09
N SER A 72 -16.44 0.15 -8.04
CA SER A 72 -16.92 0.27 -6.65
C SER A 72 -17.13 1.72 -6.21
N LEU A 73 -16.44 2.69 -6.84
CA LEU A 73 -16.63 4.12 -6.55
C LEU A 73 -18.03 4.64 -6.88
N LYS A 74 -18.79 3.95 -7.72
CA LYS A 74 -20.16 4.31 -8.09
C LYS A 74 -21.20 3.86 -7.04
N GLY A 75 -20.79 2.95 -6.13
CA GLY A 75 -21.68 2.37 -5.11
C GLY A 75 -22.09 3.35 -4.01
N THR A 76 -23.04 2.94 -3.20
CA THR A 76 -23.50 3.70 -2.02
C THR A 76 -22.52 3.60 -0.86
N THR A 77 -21.78 2.48 -0.78
CA THR A 77 -20.68 2.31 0.20
C THR A 77 -19.42 2.98 -0.34
N HIS A 78 -18.83 3.88 0.45
CA HIS A 78 -17.63 4.62 0.05
C HIS A 78 -16.77 5.00 1.25
N VAL A 79 -15.53 5.35 0.97
CA VAL A 79 -14.58 5.86 1.97
C VAL A 79 -14.77 7.37 2.12
N GLU A 80 -15.04 7.85 3.33
CA GLU A 80 -15.14 9.27 3.64
C GLU A 80 -13.82 9.89 4.08
N ALA A 81 -12.98 9.10 4.78
CA ALA A 81 -11.67 9.54 5.22
C ALA A 81 -10.72 8.36 5.43
N ILE A 82 -9.43 8.63 5.26
CA ILE A 82 -8.34 7.72 5.61
C ILE A 82 -7.29 8.53 6.38
N ASP A 83 -6.87 8.01 7.52
CA ASP A 83 -5.74 8.53 8.28
C ASP A 83 -4.64 7.45 8.35
N PHE A 84 -3.52 7.70 7.67
CA PHE A 84 -2.36 6.80 7.71
C PHE A 84 -1.42 7.21 8.84
N LYS A 85 -1.00 6.23 9.64
CA LYS A 85 -0.08 6.38 10.76
C LYS A 85 1.07 5.40 10.62
N ASP A 86 2.19 5.69 11.28
CA ASP A 86 3.37 4.80 11.33
C ASP A 86 3.81 4.31 9.95
N ILE A 87 3.77 5.21 8.96
CA ILE A 87 4.14 4.91 7.58
C ILE A 87 5.61 4.53 7.52
N ARG A 88 5.91 3.39 6.90
CA ARG A 88 7.27 2.90 6.66
C ARG A 88 7.43 2.53 5.19
N THR A 89 8.40 3.12 4.54
CA THR A 89 8.74 2.86 3.14
C THR A 89 10.03 2.06 3.04
N ARG A 90 10.02 1.02 2.22
CA ARG A 90 11.20 0.25 1.85
C ARG A 90 11.33 0.24 0.34
N LEU A 91 12.51 0.60 -0.17
CA LEU A 91 12.79 0.72 -1.61
C LEU A 91 13.67 -0.44 -2.08
N TYR A 92 13.31 -1.04 -3.21
CA TYR A 92 14.01 -2.14 -3.85
C TYR A 92 14.11 -1.84 -5.35
N GLY A 93 15.04 -0.93 -5.73
CA GLY A 93 15.16 -0.45 -7.11
C GLY A 93 13.89 0.31 -7.55
N ASN A 94 13.17 -0.26 -8.50
CA ASN A 94 11.92 0.29 -9.03
C ASN A 94 10.66 -0.21 -8.28
N VAL A 95 10.82 -0.89 -7.15
CA VAL A 95 9.72 -1.38 -6.30
C VAL A 95 9.78 -0.71 -4.94
N ALA A 96 8.64 -0.25 -4.45
CA ALA A 96 8.48 0.27 -3.10
C ALA A 96 7.42 -0.53 -2.34
N VAL A 97 7.73 -0.92 -1.10
CA VAL A 97 6.78 -1.52 -0.17
C VAL A 97 6.50 -0.50 0.93
N VAL A 98 5.25 -0.08 1.04
CA VAL A 98 4.78 0.85 2.07
C VAL A 98 3.86 0.12 3.02
N THR A 99 4.21 0.11 4.30
CA THR A 99 3.35 -0.39 5.37
C THR A 99 2.88 0.78 6.23
N ALA A 100 1.66 0.71 6.72
CA ALA A 100 1.11 1.71 7.62
C ALA A 100 -0.01 1.11 8.47
N ASP A 101 -0.29 1.74 9.60
CA ASP A 101 -1.57 1.62 10.26
C ASP A 101 -2.53 2.64 9.65
N ALA A 102 -3.79 2.30 9.53
CA ALA A 102 -4.76 3.15 8.86
C ALA A 102 -6.13 3.10 9.55
N ASP A 103 -6.64 4.28 9.84
CA ASP A 103 -8.02 4.45 10.27
C ASP A 103 -8.86 4.84 9.05
N PHE A 104 -9.82 3.99 8.71
CA PHE A 104 -10.79 4.24 7.66
C PHE A 104 -12.13 4.63 8.26
N ARG A 105 -12.68 5.73 7.77
CA ARG A 105 -14.06 6.10 7.99
C ARG A 105 -14.83 5.81 6.71
N ASN A 106 -15.68 4.81 6.77
CA ASN A 106 -16.51 4.41 5.64
C ASN A 106 -17.96 4.80 5.88
N ASN A 107 -18.63 5.20 4.82
CA ASN A 107 -20.08 5.26 4.79
C ASN A 107 -20.60 3.97 4.16
N VAL A 108 -21.36 3.20 4.90
CA VAL A 108 -21.98 1.95 4.45
C VAL A 108 -23.49 2.19 4.42
N GLU A 109 -24.02 2.53 3.24
CA GLU A 109 -25.45 2.79 3.05
C GLU A 109 -26.03 3.81 4.03
N GLY A 110 -25.30 4.89 4.28
CA GLY A 110 -25.70 5.93 5.21
C GLY A 110 -25.24 5.73 6.67
N THR A 111 -24.67 4.58 6.99
CA THR A 111 -24.13 4.29 8.34
C THR A 111 -22.60 4.43 8.35
N VAL A 112 -22.08 5.14 9.33
CA VAL A 112 -20.63 5.29 9.50
C VAL A 112 -20.05 4.03 10.12
N ALA A 113 -19.05 3.44 9.46
CA ALA A 113 -18.21 2.35 9.95
C ALA A 113 -16.76 2.81 10.09
N LEU A 114 -16.18 2.61 11.27
CA LEU A 114 -14.78 2.88 11.54
C LEU A 114 -14.00 1.56 11.49
N LEU A 115 -12.90 1.54 10.73
CA LEU A 115 -12.04 0.36 10.60
C LEU A 115 -10.62 0.74 10.96
N HIS A 116 -10.02 0.01 11.88
CA HIS A 116 -8.61 0.11 12.20
C HIS A 116 -7.86 -1.04 11.55
N LEU A 117 -6.96 -0.74 10.62
CA LEU A 117 -6.33 -1.69 9.71
C LEU A 117 -4.81 -1.54 9.71
N HIS A 118 -4.10 -2.67 9.57
CA HIS A 118 -2.75 -2.67 9.06
C HIS A 118 -2.79 -2.84 7.55
N VAL A 119 -2.06 -2.01 6.81
CA VAL A 119 -2.08 -2.01 5.34
C VAL A 119 -0.68 -2.18 4.76
N ILE A 120 -0.61 -2.95 3.67
CA ILE A 120 0.58 -3.06 2.82
C ILE A 120 0.19 -2.58 1.44
N HIS A 121 0.98 -1.64 0.90
CA HIS A 121 0.90 -1.21 -0.49
C HIS A 121 2.23 -1.53 -1.17
N VAL A 122 2.16 -2.08 -2.38
CA VAL A 122 3.33 -2.27 -3.23
C VAL A 122 3.17 -1.39 -4.44
N PHE A 123 4.18 -0.54 -4.67
CA PHE A 123 4.25 0.35 -5.83
C PHE A 123 5.40 -0.07 -6.72
N VAL A 124 5.21 0.07 -8.04
CA VAL A 124 6.25 -0.12 -9.06
C VAL A 124 6.40 1.17 -9.84
N LYS A 125 7.64 1.56 -10.11
CA LYS A 125 7.94 2.74 -10.93
C LYS A 125 7.73 2.40 -12.40
N SER A 126 6.85 3.14 -13.04
CA SER A 126 6.52 3.07 -14.46
C SER A 126 6.88 4.38 -15.17
N PRO A 127 6.76 4.46 -16.51
CA PRO A 127 6.87 5.74 -17.23
C PRO A 127 5.86 6.81 -16.78
N HIS A 128 4.77 6.38 -16.15
CA HIS A 128 3.70 7.26 -15.65
C HIS A 128 3.85 7.63 -14.16
N GLY A 129 4.98 7.26 -13.54
CA GLY A 129 5.24 7.47 -12.11
C GLY A 129 5.08 6.18 -11.30
N TRP A 130 4.94 6.31 -9.99
CA TRP A 130 4.72 5.18 -9.09
C TRP A 130 3.27 4.74 -9.13
N GLN A 131 3.03 3.47 -9.52
CA GLN A 131 1.71 2.87 -9.61
C GLN A 131 1.59 1.70 -8.62
N MET A 132 0.45 1.61 -7.95
CA MET A 132 0.15 0.54 -7.01
C MET A 132 -0.18 -0.75 -7.78
N VAL A 133 0.60 -1.80 -7.55
CA VAL A 133 0.41 -3.14 -8.14
C VAL A 133 -0.21 -4.11 -7.15
N ALA A 134 -0.07 -3.87 -5.84
CA ALA A 134 -0.71 -4.71 -4.84
C ALA A 134 -1.10 -3.88 -3.60
N ARG A 135 -2.23 -4.24 -3.01
CA ARG A 135 -2.67 -3.77 -1.70
C ARG A 135 -3.27 -4.93 -0.93
N GLN A 136 -2.92 -5.00 0.34
CA GLN A 136 -3.58 -5.91 1.28
C GLN A 136 -3.82 -5.21 2.61
N THR A 137 -4.98 -5.49 3.20
CA THR A 137 -5.32 -4.98 4.54
C THR A 137 -5.67 -6.12 5.48
N THR A 138 -5.26 -5.94 6.74
CA THR A 138 -5.61 -6.84 7.84
C THR A 138 -6.29 -6.00 8.91
N ARG A 139 -7.40 -6.50 9.44
CA ARG A 139 -8.11 -5.83 10.54
C ARG A 139 -7.40 -6.13 11.86
N TYR A 140 -7.20 -5.10 12.68
CA TYR A 140 -6.79 -5.32 14.06
C TYR A 140 -7.93 -6.02 14.83
N PRO A 141 -7.60 -6.93 15.76
CA PRO A 141 -8.61 -7.52 16.62
C PRO A 141 -9.36 -6.44 17.40
N GLU A 142 -10.67 -6.58 17.48
CA GLU A 142 -11.46 -5.76 18.42
C GLU A 142 -10.90 -5.98 19.84
N PRO A 143 -10.76 -4.92 20.67
CA PRO A 143 -10.44 -5.09 22.06
C PRO A 143 -11.43 -6.07 22.68
N ALA A 144 -10.96 -7.11 23.32
CA ALA A 144 -11.84 -8.06 24.00
C ALA A 144 -12.79 -7.25 24.90
N ALA A 145 -14.10 -7.34 24.64
CA ALA A 145 -15.09 -6.68 25.47
C ALA A 145 -14.81 -7.08 26.92
N ALA A 146 -14.51 -6.08 27.77
CA ALA A 146 -14.21 -6.35 29.18
C ALA A 146 -15.35 -7.22 29.74
N ALA A 147 -15.02 -8.45 30.11
CA ALA A 147 -15.98 -9.37 30.69
C ALA A 147 -16.66 -8.65 31.87
N LYS A 148 -17.91 -8.30 31.69
CA LYS A 148 -18.70 -7.75 32.80
C LYS A 148 -18.74 -8.84 33.87
N LYS A 149 -18.03 -8.58 34.98
CA LYS A 149 -18.15 -9.36 36.23
C LYS A 149 -19.49 -9.11 36.89
#